data_fa70fb41ac3280c34decbf96d883b1b8
#
_entry.id   fa70fb41ac3280c34decbf96d883b1b8
#
_cell.length_a   1.000
_cell.length_b   1.000
_cell.length_c   1.000
_cell.angle_alpha   90.00
_cell.angle_beta   90.00
_cell.angle_gamma   90.00
#
_symmetry.space_group_name_H-M   'P 1'
#
loop_
_entity.id
_entity.type
_entity.pdbx_description
1 polymer ?
#
loop_
_entity_poly.entity_id
_entity_poly.type
_entity_poly.pdbx_seq_one_letter_code
_entity_poly.pdbx_strand_id
1 'polypeptide(L)'
;MKANEKMVRRAGSLTALAVALTLAGCMSFIPAYERPTAPVAAAYPPELTSAGGNSAAAADIEWQRYFSDARLKRLIEIALANNRDLRVAVLNIEQARAAYQIKRADELPSVGAGLIAQRSAASNGGLVNTYAVGLQLSGYELDFFGRVRSLSQAALAQYLATEASRKTVQIMLIATVANTYIGLLADDELLRVTRETLQTREDSFRLTQLKFDNGASSELDFRQAEQLLEGARATLAQTQRQRALDENALVLLLGQALPADLPVAQPLAAQQGLAELPAGLPSDLLTRRPDVLAAEQQLLAANANIGAARAAFFPRISLTANAGSASTELSGLFKSGSFALTGTATLLQPIFDAGRIQANLDVAKVNKDIAIAQYEKAIQTAFREVSDSLAGRATLGEQLRAQTAQANAAQRSYKLADLRYRNGASSYLDVLDAQRNLFAAQQATVQVQALRAQNLVTLYKVLGGGWTEPARASH
;
A
#
# COMPACT_ATOMS: atom_id res chain seq x y z
N MET A 1 57.59 -32.34 39.71
CA MET A 1 56.54 -33.03 38.89
C MET A 1 55.11 -32.57 39.19
N LYS A 2 54.68 -32.33 40.44
CA LYS A 2 53.27 -31.94 40.77
C LYS A 2 52.80 -30.57 40.32
N ALA A 3 53.66 -29.63 39.97
CA ALA A 3 53.26 -28.30 39.46
C ALA A 3 52.83 -28.30 37.99
N ASN A 4 53.44 -29.12 37.12
CA ASN A 4 53.11 -29.23 35.71
C ASN A 4 51.76 -29.93 35.46
N GLU A 5 51.37 -30.88 36.27
CA GLU A 5 50.04 -31.55 36.12
C GLU A 5 48.88 -30.63 36.45
N LYS A 6 49.03 -29.72 37.40
CA LYS A 6 47.98 -28.72 37.73
C LYS A 6 47.83 -27.66 36.62
N MET A 7 48.93 -27.33 35.92
CA MET A 7 48.93 -26.38 34.82
C MET A 7 48.27 -26.97 33.56
N VAL A 8 48.59 -28.25 33.25
CA VAL A 8 47.98 -28.98 32.12
C VAL A 8 46.48 -29.20 32.32
N ARG A 9 46.02 -29.55 33.56
CA ARG A 9 44.61 -29.68 33.89
C ARG A 9 43.83 -28.36 33.80
N ARG A 10 44.47 -27.24 34.22
CA ARG A 10 43.87 -25.90 34.08
C ARG A 10 43.79 -25.42 32.61
N ALA A 11 44.77 -25.74 31.80
CA ALA A 11 44.75 -25.46 30.36
C ALA A 11 43.68 -26.31 29.64
N GLY A 12 43.55 -27.61 30.01
CA GLY A 12 42.50 -28.48 29.46
C GLY A 12 41.08 -28.06 29.84
N SER A 13 40.86 -27.54 31.05
CA SER A 13 39.55 -27.03 31.46
C SER A 13 39.21 -25.69 30.81
N LEU A 14 40.20 -24.83 30.54
CA LEU A 14 40.00 -23.58 29.79
C LEU A 14 39.72 -23.83 28.31
N THR A 15 40.39 -24.81 27.68
CA THR A 15 40.09 -25.22 26.30
C THR A 15 38.76 -25.91 26.17
N ALA A 16 38.35 -26.75 27.11
CA ALA A 16 37.03 -27.38 27.13
C ALA A 16 35.88 -26.34 27.34
N LEU A 17 36.12 -25.32 28.19
CA LEU A 17 35.21 -24.21 28.39
C LEU A 17 35.11 -23.31 27.13
N ALA A 18 36.23 -23.07 26.46
CA ALA A 18 36.29 -22.31 25.21
C ALA A 18 35.55 -23.05 24.06
N VAL A 19 35.73 -24.37 23.94
CA VAL A 19 35.02 -25.22 22.96
C VAL A 19 33.55 -25.33 23.28
N ALA A 20 33.15 -25.42 24.55
CA ALA A 20 31.75 -25.40 24.98
C ALA A 20 31.06 -24.04 24.67
N LEU A 21 31.81 -22.92 24.86
CA LEU A 21 31.34 -21.57 24.52
C LEU A 21 31.24 -21.35 23.00
N THR A 22 32.10 -21.96 22.19
CA THR A 22 32.01 -21.87 20.70
C THR A 22 30.90 -22.73 20.13
N LEU A 23 30.56 -23.85 20.76
CA LEU A 23 29.39 -24.70 20.40
C LEU A 23 28.05 -24.11 20.85
N ALA A 24 28.02 -23.26 21.90
CA ALA A 24 26.83 -22.51 22.32
C ALA A 24 26.59 -21.26 21.44
N GLY A 25 27.49 -20.91 20.54
CA GLY A 25 27.56 -19.65 19.81
C GLY A 25 26.50 -19.39 18.73
N CYS A 26 25.45 -20.22 18.62
CA CYS A 26 24.37 -20.04 17.62
C CYS A 26 22.97 -20.19 18.20
N MET A 27 22.77 -19.92 19.50
CA MET A 27 21.45 -20.03 20.11
C MET A 27 20.61 -18.78 19.75
N SER A 28 19.61 -18.95 18.90
CA SER A 28 18.59 -17.92 18.65
C SER A 28 17.40 -18.19 19.58
N PHE A 29 16.96 -17.14 20.31
CA PHE A 29 15.76 -17.20 21.15
C PHE A 29 14.50 -16.74 20.40
N ILE A 30 14.58 -16.52 19.10
CA ILE A 30 13.41 -16.25 18.26
C ILE A 30 12.53 -17.48 18.25
N PRO A 31 11.22 -17.36 18.59
CA PRO A 31 10.30 -18.49 18.50
C PRO A 31 10.22 -19.00 17.05
N ALA A 32 10.05 -20.32 16.88
CA ALA A 32 9.73 -20.87 15.58
C ALA A 32 8.51 -20.16 15.00
N TYR A 33 8.60 -19.76 13.75
CA TYR A 33 7.50 -19.12 13.05
C TYR A 33 6.56 -20.20 12.51
N GLU A 34 5.31 -20.11 12.92
CA GLU A 34 4.22 -20.87 12.32
C GLU A 34 3.25 -19.87 11.71
N ARG A 35 2.97 -20.05 10.41
CA ARG A 35 2.01 -19.18 9.71
C ARG A 35 0.63 -19.43 10.30
N PRO A 36 -0.07 -18.38 10.80
CA PRO A 36 -1.44 -18.50 11.26
C PRO A 36 -2.36 -19.05 10.17
N THR A 37 -3.33 -19.87 10.56
CA THR A 37 -4.35 -20.39 9.64
C THR A 37 -5.21 -19.24 9.11
N ALA A 38 -5.48 -19.23 7.80
CA ALA A 38 -6.31 -18.19 7.22
C ALA A 38 -7.76 -18.29 7.74
N PRO A 39 -8.31 -17.20 8.35
CA PRO A 39 -9.66 -17.22 8.94
C PRO A 39 -10.74 -16.94 7.89
N VAL A 40 -10.65 -17.59 6.71
CA VAL A 40 -11.55 -17.42 5.58
C VAL A 40 -11.92 -18.77 4.98
N ALA A 41 -13.02 -18.82 4.19
CA ALA A 41 -13.45 -20.03 3.50
C ALA A 41 -12.39 -20.52 2.51
N ALA A 42 -12.30 -21.82 2.29
CA ALA A 42 -11.35 -22.43 1.36
C ALA A 42 -11.67 -22.17 -0.13
N ALA A 43 -12.89 -21.75 -0.45
CA ALA A 43 -13.33 -21.40 -1.81
C ALA A 43 -14.28 -20.20 -1.76
N TYR A 44 -14.34 -19.46 -2.86
CA TYR A 44 -15.39 -18.46 -3.10
C TYR A 44 -16.73 -19.15 -3.39
N PRO A 45 -17.86 -18.49 -3.15
CA PRO A 45 -19.18 -19.03 -3.49
C PRO A 45 -19.24 -19.43 -4.98
N PRO A 46 -19.71 -20.65 -5.31
CA PRO A 46 -19.71 -21.15 -6.69
C PRO A 46 -20.54 -20.31 -7.66
N GLU A 47 -21.57 -19.61 -7.15
CA GLU A 47 -22.42 -18.71 -7.94
C GLU A 47 -21.66 -17.47 -8.44
N LEU A 48 -20.55 -17.12 -7.79
CA LEU A 48 -19.70 -15.98 -8.13
C LEU A 48 -18.49 -16.36 -9.00
N THR A 49 -18.18 -17.66 -9.09
CA THR A 49 -17.05 -18.18 -9.87
C THR A 49 -17.57 -18.72 -11.20
N SER A 50 -17.29 -18.04 -12.31
CA SER A 50 -17.44 -18.66 -13.63
C SER A 50 -16.55 -19.89 -13.71
N ALA A 51 -16.98 -20.98 -14.34
CA ALA A 51 -16.15 -22.14 -14.62
C ALA A 51 -14.96 -21.66 -15.48
N GLY A 52 -13.86 -21.34 -14.79
CA GLY A 52 -12.71 -20.71 -15.39
C GLY A 52 -11.95 -21.70 -16.27
N GLY A 53 -11.83 -21.36 -17.54
CA GLY A 53 -10.81 -21.94 -18.41
C GLY A 53 -9.40 -21.65 -17.85
N ASN A 54 -8.41 -22.29 -18.44
CA ASN A 54 -6.98 -22.26 -18.12
C ASN A 54 -6.35 -20.88 -18.43
N SER A 55 -6.89 -19.77 -17.82
CA SER A 55 -6.40 -18.41 -18.01
C SER A 55 -5.35 -18.06 -16.94
N ALA A 56 -4.36 -17.24 -17.31
CA ALA A 56 -3.31 -16.78 -16.40
C ALA A 56 -3.94 -16.06 -15.18
N ALA A 57 -3.33 -16.24 -14.01
CA ALA A 57 -3.78 -15.53 -12.82
C ALA A 57 -3.61 -14.00 -13.01
N ALA A 58 -4.51 -13.21 -12.44
CA ALA A 58 -4.50 -11.74 -12.59
C ALA A 58 -3.17 -11.12 -12.17
N ALA A 59 -2.52 -11.67 -11.14
CA ALA A 59 -1.20 -11.23 -10.68
C ALA A 59 -0.08 -11.43 -11.71
N ASP A 60 -0.24 -12.35 -12.66
CA ASP A 60 0.73 -12.65 -13.71
C ASP A 60 0.47 -11.85 -14.99
N ILE A 61 -0.64 -11.10 -15.04
CA ILE A 61 -1.00 -10.28 -16.19
C ILE A 61 -0.47 -8.86 -15.98
N GLU A 62 0.43 -8.43 -16.86
CA GLU A 62 0.93 -7.06 -16.89
C GLU A 62 -0.22 -6.08 -17.14
N TRP A 63 -0.23 -4.94 -16.48
CA TRP A 63 -1.28 -3.93 -16.64
C TRP A 63 -1.38 -3.38 -18.06
N GLN A 64 -0.25 -3.33 -18.81
CA GLN A 64 -0.24 -2.93 -20.22
C GLN A 64 -1.01 -3.90 -21.13
N ARG A 65 -1.07 -5.18 -20.73
CA ARG A 65 -1.85 -6.21 -21.43
C ARG A 65 -3.31 -6.21 -20.99
N TYR A 66 -3.53 -5.91 -19.71
CA TYR A 66 -4.87 -5.87 -19.14
C TYR A 66 -5.71 -4.72 -19.72
N PHE A 67 -5.19 -3.50 -19.72
CA PHE A 67 -5.89 -2.34 -20.29
C PHE A 67 -5.67 -2.29 -21.81
N SER A 68 -6.74 -2.07 -22.58
CA SER A 68 -6.69 -1.94 -24.04
C SER A 68 -6.60 -0.49 -24.50
N ASP A 69 -7.12 0.47 -23.73
CA ASP A 69 -7.18 1.89 -24.06
C ASP A 69 -5.78 2.53 -24.04
N ALA A 70 -5.34 3.04 -25.19
CA ALA A 70 -4.03 3.69 -25.33
C ALA A 70 -3.90 4.98 -24.50
N ARG A 71 -5.00 5.75 -24.34
CA ARG A 71 -5.02 6.94 -23.51
C ARG A 71 -4.86 6.58 -22.03
N LEU A 72 -5.60 5.57 -21.55
CA LEU A 72 -5.48 5.08 -20.19
C LEU A 72 -4.07 4.56 -19.91
N LYS A 73 -3.47 3.78 -20.82
CA LYS A 73 -2.09 3.31 -20.66
C LYS A 73 -1.12 4.48 -20.49
N ARG A 74 -1.26 5.50 -21.34
CA ARG A 74 -0.41 6.69 -21.25
C ARG A 74 -0.57 7.46 -19.94
N LEU A 75 -1.80 7.58 -19.44
CA LEU A 75 -2.06 8.19 -18.13
C LEU A 75 -1.44 7.38 -16.98
N ILE A 76 -1.53 6.06 -17.01
CA ILE A 76 -0.90 5.19 -16.02
C ILE A 76 0.63 5.33 -16.07
N GLU A 77 1.25 5.34 -17.24
CA GLU A 77 2.70 5.56 -17.39
C GLU A 77 3.15 6.88 -16.76
N ILE A 78 2.42 7.96 -17.04
CA ILE A 78 2.70 9.28 -16.46
C ILE A 78 2.56 9.26 -14.93
N ALA A 79 1.51 8.66 -14.43
CA ALA A 79 1.29 8.52 -12.99
C ALA A 79 2.41 7.73 -12.32
N LEU A 80 2.79 6.58 -12.87
CA LEU A 80 3.89 5.76 -12.35
C LEU A 80 5.24 6.50 -12.33
N ALA A 81 5.47 7.40 -13.30
CA ALA A 81 6.69 8.20 -13.36
C ALA A 81 6.70 9.41 -12.40
N ASN A 82 5.54 10.04 -12.16
CA ASN A 82 5.48 11.36 -11.53
C ASN A 82 4.69 11.42 -10.22
N ASN A 83 3.89 10.39 -9.88
CA ASN A 83 3.07 10.41 -8.67
C ASN A 83 3.92 10.55 -7.40
N ARG A 84 3.52 11.48 -6.52
CA ARG A 84 4.29 11.80 -5.31
C ARG A 84 4.17 10.74 -4.23
N ASP A 85 3.00 10.10 -4.10
CA ASP A 85 2.79 9.05 -3.10
C ASP A 85 3.62 7.80 -3.44
N LEU A 86 3.68 7.42 -4.73
CA LEU A 86 4.56 6.34 -5.19
C LEU A 86 6.02 6.68 -4.94
N ARG A 87 6.44 7.92 -5.19
CA ARG A 87 7.81 8.38 -4.89
C ARG A 87 8.13 8.29 -3.40
N VAL A 88 7.19 8.70 -2.53
CA VAL A 88 7.32 8.54 -1.07
C VAL A 88 7.46 7.07 -0.70
N ALA A 89 6.65 6.19 -1.30
CA ALA A 89 6.76 4.74 -1.04
C ALA A 89 8.12 4.16 -1.44
N VAL A 90 8.72 4.63 -2.56
CA VAL A 90 10.08 4.24 -2.98
C VAL A 90 11.13 4.74 -1.98
N LEU A 91 11.04 6.01 -1.55
CA LEU A 91 11.97 6.58 -0.57
C LEU A 91 11.87 5.90 0.80
N ASN A 92 10.68 5.45 1.19
CA ASN A 92 10.49 4.65 2.41
C ASN A 92 11.24 3.30 2.35
N ILE A 93 11.41 2.69 1.16
CA ILE A 93 12.24 1.49 1.00
C ILE A 93 13.70 1.82 1.27
N GLU A 94 14.21 2.92 0.72
CA GLU A 94 15.59 3.35 0.94
C GLU A 94 15.84 3.64 2.41
N GLN A 95 14.91 4.31 3.08
CA GLN A 95 14.94 4.56 4.52
C GLN A 95 14.99 3.26 5.34
N ALA A 96 14.05 2.33 5.04
CA ALA A 96 13.99 1.05 5.74
C ALA A 96 15.24 0.18 5.49
N ARG A 97 15.77 0.21 4.26
CA ARG A 97 17.02 -0.44 3.90
C ARG A 97 18.21 0.12 4.70
N ALA A 98 18.30 1.44 4.79
CA ALA A 98 19.34 2.09 5.59
C ALA A 98 19.21 1.75 7.08
N ALA A 99 17.98 1.74 7.62
CA ALA A 99 17.72 1.33 9.00
C ALA A 99 18.12 -0.14 9.26
N TYR A 100 17.83 -1.04 8.31
CA TYR A 100 18.32 -2.43 8.37
C TYR A 100 19.85 -2.49 8.35
N GLN A 101 20.51 -1.72 7.47
CA GLN A 101 21.98 -1.69 7.41
C GLN A 101 22.59 -1.21 8.72
N ILE A 102 22.00 -0.21 9.39
CA ILE A 102 22.43 0.23 10.73
C ILE A 102 22.33 -0.93 11.72
N LYS A 103 21.21 -1.66 11.77
CA LYS A 103 21.05 -2.79 12.68
C LYS A 103 21.98 -3.96 12.36
N ARG A 104 22.23 -4.20 11.08
CA ARG A 104 23.21 -5.20 10.64
C ARG A 104 24.64 -4.79 10.98
N ALA A 105 24.96 -3.50 10.92
CA ALA A 105 26.27 -3.00 11.33
C ALA A 105 26.54 -3.20 12.83
N ASP A 106 25.51 -3.21 13.67
CA ASP A 106 25.64 -3.53 15.11
C ASP A 106 26.18 -4.96 15.37
N GLU A 107 26.13 -5.86 14.37
CA GLU A 107 26.70 -7.21 14.43
C GLU A 107 28.24 -7.19 14.29
N LEU A 108 28.84 -6.07 13.88
CA LEU A 108 30.26 -5.90 13.66
C LEU A 108 30.82 -4.84 14.59
N PRO A 109 32.14 -4.96 14.96
CA PRO A 109 32.75 -3.94 15.78
C PRO A 109 32.95 -2.62 15.04
N SER A 110 32.64 -1.50 15.70
CA SER A 110 32.92 -0.16 15.18
C SER A 110 34.27 0.35 15.74
N VAL A 111 35.13 0.82 14.84
CA VAL A 111 36.44 1.38 15.21
C VAL A 111 36.45 2.85 14.87
N GLY A 112 36.73 3.68 15.88
CA GLY A 112 36.90 5.13 15.75
C GLY A 112 38.33 5.55 16.08
N ALA A 113 38.70 6.74 15.65
CA ALA A 113 39.92 7.42 16.15
C ALA A 113 39.49 8.55 17.10
N GLY A 114 40.14 8.66 18.23
CA GLY A 114 39.80 9.66 19.24
C GLY A 114 41.01 10.21 19.99
N LEU A 115 40.83 11.41 20.55
CA LEU A 115 41.74 12.03 21.50
C LEU A 115 40.97 12.24 22.80
N ILE A 116 41.52 11.78 23.90
CA ILE A 116 41.00 11.95 25.25
C ILE A 116 41.97 12.84 26.03
N ALA A 117 41.43 13.88 26.62
CA ALA A 117 42.11 14.69 27.62
C ALA A 117 41.27 14.69 28.90
N GLN A 118 41.74 14.01 29.93
CA GLN A 118 41.05 13.85 31.20
C GLN A 118 41.91 14.39 32.35
N ARG A 119 41.27 15.06 33.28
CA ARG A 119 41.87 15.48 34.54
C ARG A 119 41.07 14.91 35.69
N SER A 120 41.70 14.12 36.54
CA SER A 120 41.05 13.46 37.69
C SER A 120 41.84 13.66 38.95
N ALA A 121 41.18 13.60 40.11
CA ALA A 121 41.85 13.60 41.40
C ALA A 121 42.53 12.24 41.61
N ALA A 122 43.77 12.24 42.05
CA ALA A 122 44.47 11.05 42.46
C ALA A 122 44.13 10.71 43.92
N SER A 123 44.32 9.45 44.30
CA SER A 123 44.03 8.96 45.66
C SER A 123 44.89 9.66 46.75
N ASN A 124 45.99 10.31 46.40
CA ASN A 124 46.87 11.08 47.28
C ASN A 124 46.51 12.58 47.37
N GLY A 125 45.34 13.01 46.84
CA GLY A 125 44.89 14.40 46.85
C GLY A 125 45.44 15.28 45.74
N GLY A 126 46.34 14.75 44.87
CA GLY A 126 46.84 15.46 43.69
C GLY A 126 45.89 15.40 42.49
N LEU A 127 46.24 16.17 41.43
CA LEU A 127 45.51 16.10 40.13
C LEU A 127 46.42 15.36 39.12
N VAL A 128 45.82 14.39 38.44
CA VAL A 128 46.48 13.66 37.36
C VAL A 128 45.81 14.00 36.05
N ASN A 129 46.58 14.38 35.06
CA ASN A 129 46.12 14.50 33.70
C ASN A 129 46.37 13.20 32.94
N THR A 130 45.48 12.84 32.05
CA THR A 130 45.67 11.73 31.12
C THR A 130 45.34 12.23 29.73
N TYR A 131 46.29 12.12 28.83
CA TYR A 131 46.11 12.37 27.40
C TYR A 131 46.28 11.07 26.67
N ALA A 132 45.31 10.72 25.81
CA ALA A 132 45.39 9.53 24.98
C ALA A 132 44.92 9.84 23.57
N VAL A 133 45.60 9.30 22.57
CA VAL A 133 45.22 9.38 21.16
C VAL A 133 45.38 8.02 20.51
N GLY A 134 44.42 7.59 19.74
CA GLY A 134 44.51 6.30 19.08
C GLY A 134 43.17 5.80 18.51
N LEU A 135 43.16 4.52 18.15
CA LEU A 135 42.00 3.81 17.71
C LEU A 135 41.20 3.29 18.91
N GLN A 136 39.90 3.40 18.83
CA GLN A 136 38.98 2.97 19.87
C GLN A 136 37.93 2.00 19.30
N LEU A 137 37.77 0.88 19.97
CA LEU A 137 36.62 -0.01 19.86
C LEU A 137 35.70 0.25 21.06
N SER A 138 34.49 0.76 20.85
CA SER A 138 33.57 1.15 21.93
C SER A 138 32.38 0.19 22.06
N GLY A 139 32.34 -0.57 23.16
CA GLY A 139 31.13 -1.27 23.59
C GLY A 139 30.57 -2.32 22.60
N TYR A 140 31.46 -2.95 21.80
CA TYR A 140 31.04 -4.00 20.90
C TYR A 140 30.43 -5.18 21.67
N GLU A 141 29.16 -5.51 21.41
CA GLU A 141 28.46 -6.61 22.05
C GLU A 141 28.75 -7.94 21.35
N LEU A 142 29.31 -8.88 22.12
CA LEU A 142 29.44 -10.27 21.67
C LEU A 142 28.10 -10.98 21.78
N ASP A 143 27.43 -11.19 20.64
CA ASP A 143 26.07 -11.68 20.59
C ASP A 143 25.95 -13.20 20.73
N PHE A 144 26.28 -13.73 21.90
CA PHE A 144 26.18 -15.14 22.23
C PHE A 144 24.72 -15.60 22.36
N PHE A 145 23.82 -14.68 22.73
CA PHE A 145 22.42 -14.98 22.99
C PHE A 145 21.47 -14.50 21.90
N GLY A 146 22.00 -14.03 20.77
CA GLY A 146 21.23 -13.66 19.59
C GLY A 146 20.38 -12.39 19.72
N ARG A 147 20.70 -11.49 20.68
CA ARG A 147 19.97 -10.22 20.85
C ARG A 147 20.15 -9.30 19.64
N VAL A 148 21.39 -9.06 19.25
CA VAL A 148 21.71 -8.16 18.11
C VAL A 148 21.22 -8.77 16.82
N ARG A 149 21.44 -10.07 16.59
CA ARG A 149 20.90 -10.81 15.45
C ARG A 149 19.38 -10.77 15.37
N SER A 150 18.67 -10.91 16.50
CA SER A 150 17.21 -10.82 16.52
C SER A 150 16.70 -9.45 16.10
N LEU A 151 17.37 -8.37 16.55
CA LEU A 151 17.05 -6.99 16.15
C LEU A 151 17.35 -6.74 14.66
N SER A 152 18.45 -7.28 14.14
CA SER A 152 18.80 -7.23 12.73
C SER A 152 17.76 -7.97 11.86
N GLN A 153 17.31 -9.16 12.29
CA GLN A 153 16.26 -9.91 11.60
C GLN A 153 14.89 -9.19 11.65
N ALA A 154 14.56 -8.56 12.78
CA ALA A 154 13.36 -7.73 12.86
C ALA A 154 13.42 -6.55 11.87
N ALA A 155 14.56 -5.88 11.78
CA ALA A 155 14.78 -4.78 10.84
C ALA A 155 14.74 -5.25 9.37
N LEU A 156 15.27 -6.44 9.07
CA LEU A 156 15.17 -7.06 7.74
C LEU A 156 13.71 -7.33 7.35
N ALA A 157 12.94 -7.92 8.26
CA ALA A 157 11.53 -8.18 8.02
C ALA A 157 10.74 -6.86 7.81
N GLN A 158 11.06 -5.82 8.59
CA GLN A 158 10.47 -4.49 8.40
C GLN A 158 10.82 -3.89 7.02
N TYR A 159 12.07 -4.05 6.56
CA TYR A 159 12.46 -3.63 5.22
C TYR A 159 11.67 -4.37 4.13
N LEU A 160 11.52 -5.71 4.24
CA LEU A 160 10.73 -6.51 3.30
C LEU A 160 9.23 -6.15 3.33
N ALA A 161 8.68 -5.81 4.51
CA ALA A 161 7.32 -5.28 4.63
C ALA A 161 7.15 -3.97 3.83
N THR A 162 8.15 -3.09 3.86
CA THR A 162 8.13 -1.82 3.13
C THR A 162 8.22 -2.04 1.61
N GLU A 163 9.01 -3.02 1.14
CA GLU A 163 9.04 -3.41 -0.27
C GLU A 163 7.68 -3.93 -0.77
N ALA A 164 7.02 -4.76 0.02
CA ALA A 164 5.67 -5.25 -0.30
C ALA A 164 4.65 -4.09 -0.28
N SER A 165 4.76 -3.17 0.67
CA SER A 165 3.91 -1.97 0.74
C SER A 165 4.04 -1.07 -0.50
N ARG A 166 5.24 -0.90 -1.06
CA ARG A 166 5.42 -0.16 -2.33
C ARG A 166 4.63 -0.80 -3.47
N LYS A 167 4.65 -2.14 -3.58
CA LYS A 167 3.88 -2.84 -4.61
C LYS A 167 2.38 -2.60 -4.43
N THR A 168 1.90 -2.59 -3.19
CA THR A 168 0.51 -2.23 -2.86
C THR A 168 0.17 -0.81 -3.34
N VAL A 169 1.03 0.18 -3.07
CA VAL A 169 0.85 1.57 -3.53
C VAL A 169 0.81 1.64 -5.05
N GLN A 170 1.68 0.92 -5.76
CA GLN A 170 1.69 0.87 -7.22
C GLN A 170 0.38 0.31 -7.79
N ILE A 171 -0.10 -0.83 -7.28
CA ILE A 171 -1.37 -1.45 -7.68
C ILE A 171 -2.53 -0.48 -7.44
N MET A 172 -2.56 0.14 -6.25
CA MET A 172 -3.59 1.12 -5.88
C MET A 172 -3.56 2.33 -6.81
N LEU A 173 -2.40 2.87 -7.13
CA LEU A 173 -2.25 4.01 -8.05
C LEU A 173 -2.80 3.66 -9.43
N ILE A 174 -2.41 2.52 -10.02
CA ILE A 174 -2.91 2.07 -11.33
C ILE A 174 -4.43 1.96 -11.32
N ALA A 175 -5.01 1.33 -10.30
CA ALA A 175 -6.45 1.16 -10.19
C ALA A 175 -7.18 2.50 -9.98
N THR A 176 -6.61 3.41 -9.17
CA THR A 176 -7.21 4.72 -8.91
C THR A 176 -7.18 5.59 -10.17
N VAL A 177 -6.06 5.63 -10.90
CA VAL A 177 -5.97 6.34 -12.20
C VAL A 177 -7.00 5.79 -13.18
N ALA A 178 -7.12 4.46 -13.29
CA ALA A 178 -8.09 3.83 -14.19
C ALA A 178 -9.53 4.15 -13.79
N ASN A 179 -9.88 4.06 -12.51
CA ASN A 179 -11.23 4.35 -12.02
C ASN A 179 -11.59 5.84 -12.16
N THR A 180 -10.65 6.77 -11.90
CA THR A 180 -10.87 8.21 -12.11
C THR A 180 -11.04 8.53 -13.60
N TYR A 181 -10.24 7.91 -14.46
CA TYR A 181 -10.40 8.05 -15.90
C TYR A 181 -11.75 7.53 -16.42
N ILE A 182 -12.20 6.37 -15.94
CA ILE A 182 -13.55 5.83 -16.25
C ILE A 182 -14.63 6.77 -15.73
N GLY A 183 -14.45 7.36 -14.55
CA GLY A 183 -15.34 8.41 -14.02
C GLY A 183 -15.42 9.61 -14.95
N LEU A 184 -14.29 10.11 -15.43
CA LEU A 184 -14.23 11.22 -16.36
C LEU A 184 -14.93 10.91 -17.70
N LEU A 185 -14.78 9.68 -18.23
CA LEU A 185 -15.52 9.25 -19.42
C LEU A 185 -17.04 9.19 -19.17
N ALA A 186 -17.45 8.80 -17.96
CA ALA A 186 -18.86 8.80 -17.57
C ALA A 186 -19.40 10.24 -17.46
N ASP A 187 -18.63 11.15 -16.91
CA ASP A 187 -18.98 12.58 -16.85
C ASP A 187 -19.13 13.20 -18.24
N ASP A 188 -18.23 12.89 -19.18
CA ASP A 188 -18.31 13.34 -20.55
C ASP A 188 -19.58 12.83 -21.25
N GLU A 189 -19.96 11.58 -21.01
CA GLU A 189 -21.22 11.00 -21.54
C GLU A 189 -22.44 11.60 -20.86
N LEU A 190 -22.41 11.82 -19.53
CA LEU A 190 -23.48 12.52 -18.81
C LEU A 190 -23.67 13.96 -19.29
N LEU A 191 -22.58 14.66 -19.59
CA LEU A 191 -22.62 16.01 -20.19
C LEU A 191 -23.28 15.98 -21.56
N ARG A 192 -22.97 14.99 -22.40
CA ARG A 192 -23.59 14.82 -23.71
C ARG A 192 -25.11 14.62 -23.56
N VAL A 193 -25.53 13.67 -22.74
CA VAL A 193 -26.95 13.37 -22.45
C VAL A 193 -27.66 14.60 -21.87
N THR A 194 -27.04 15.31 -20.94
CA THR A 194 -27.62 16.48 -20.31
C THR A 194 -27.78 17.65 -21.28
N ARG A 195 -26.80 17.88 -22.19
CA ARG A 195 -26.91 18.91 -23.24
C ARG A 195 -28.02 18.61 -24.24
N GLU A 196 -28.14 17.37 -24.69
CA GLU A 196 -29.22 16.93 -25.58
C GLU A 196 -30.60 17.08 -24.90
N THR A 197 -30.68 16.73 -23.60
CA THR A 197 -31.91 16.93 -22.82
C THR A 197 -32.23 18.40 -22.64
N LEU A 198 -31.26 19.26 -22.36
CA LEU A 198 -31.42 20.71 -22.24
C LEU A 198 -31.99 21.28 -23.56
N GLN A 199 -31.39 20.94 -24.69
CA GLN A 199 -31.87 21.39 -26.01
C GLN A 199 -33.33 20.99 -26.26
N THR A 200 -33.69 19.73 -25.96
CA THR A 200 -35.05 19.24 -26.10
C THR A 200 -36.02 20.01 -25.18
N ARG A 201 -35.62 20.36 -23.97
CA ARG A 201 -36.44 21.13 -23.02
C ARG A 201 -36.54 22.60 -23.41
N GLU A 202 -35.50 23.20 -23.98
CA GLU A 202 -35.57 24.55 -24.55
C GLU A 202 -36.56 24.65 -25.71
N ASP A 203 -36.52 23.67 -26.62
CA ASP A 203 -37.47 23.63 -27.75
C ASP A 203 -38.93 23.41 -27.27
N SER A 204 -39.12 22.54 -26.28
CA SER A 204 -40.41 22.27 -25.65
C SER A 204 -40.99 23.51 -24.92
N PHE A 205 -40.12 24.19 -24.15
CA PHE A 205 -40.47 25.43 -23.46
C PHE A 205 -40.87 26.53 -24.44
N ARG A 206 -40.07 26.76 -25.50
CA ARG A 206 -40.38 27.75 -26.53
C ARG A 206 -41.71 27.50 -27.22
N LEU A 207 -42.02 26.21 -27.54
CA LEU A 207 -43.31 25.86 -28.12
C LEU A 207 -44.48 26.10 -27.17
N THR A 208 -44.30 25.73 -25.87
CA THR A 208 -45.33 25.92 -24.86
C THR A 208 -45.59 27.40 -24.55
N GLN A 209 -44.51 28.20 -24.51
CA GLN A 209 -44.61 29.66 -24.39
C GLN A 209 -45.39 30.28 -25.55
N LEU A 210 -45.09 29.92 -26.80
CA LEU A 210 -45.82 30.40 -27.97
C LEU A 210 -47.32 30.02 -27.90
N LYS A 211 -47.65 28.82 -27.47
CA LYS A 211 -49.02 28.38 -27.28
C LYS A 211 -49.73 29.17 -26.16
N PHE A 212 -49.06 29.41 -25.06
CA PHE A 212 -49.58 30.20 -23.92
C PHE A 212 -49.87 31.65 -24.33
N ASP A 213 -48.91 32.30 -24.99
CA ASP A 213 -49.04 33.68 -25.47
C ASP A 213 -50.22 33.86 -26.46
N ASN A 214 -50.60 32.79 -27.17
CA ASN A 214 -51.71 32.75 -28.09
C ASN A 214 -53.00 32.13 -27.49
N GLY A 215 -53.04 31.89 -26.15
CA GLY A 215 -54.19 31.34 -25.46
C GLY A 215 -54.49 29.86 -25.75
N ALA A 216 -53.59 29.13 -26.36
CA ALA A 216 -53.70 27.74 -26.77
C ALA A 216 -53.09 26.72 -25.75
N SER A 217 -52.55 27.19 -24.64
CA SER A 217 -52.02 26.37 -23.54
C SER A 217 -52.32 27.00 -22.19
N SER A 218 -52.38 26.21 -21.14
CA SER A 218 -52.57 26.68 -19.77
C SER A 218 -51.28 27.28 -19.15
N GLU A 219 -51.47 28.18 -18.18
CA GLU A 219 -50.33 28.66 -17.38
C GLU A 219 -49.62 27.52 -16.64
N LEU A 220 -50.36 26.49 -16.22
CA LEU A 220 -49.83 25.29 -15.61
C LEU A 220 -48.83 24.59 -16.52
N ASP A 221 -49.16 24.35 -17.78
CA ASP A 221 -48.30 23.69 -18.77
C ASP A 221 -47.03 24.53 -19.00
N PHE A 222 -47.19 25.87 -19.09
CA PHE A 222 -46.08 26.79 -19.26
C PHE A 222 -45.10 26.71 -18.08
N ARG A 223 -45.61 26.77 -16.82
CA ARG A 223 -44.76 26.68 -15.61
C ARG A 223 -44.10 25.31 -15.45
N GLN A 224 -44.78 24.24 -15.86
CA GLN A 224 -44.17 22.91 -15.86
C GLN A 224 -43.04 22.79 -16.87
N ALA A 225 -43.18 23.38 -18.06
CA ALA A 225 -42.10 23.42 -19.06
C ALA A 225 -40.87 24.24 -18.54
N GLU A 226 -41.17 25.42 -17.92
CA GLU A 226 -40.15 26.27 -17.28
C GLU A 226 -39.39 25.49 -16.20
N GLN A 227 -40.09 24.78 -15.31
CA GLN A 227 -39.49 23.98 -14.25
C GLN A 227 -38.53 22.91 -14.81
N LEU A 228 -38.92 22.20 -15.89
CA LEU A 228 -38.05 21.20 -16.50
C LEU A 228 -36.82 21.81 -17.17
N LEU A 229 -36.97 22.97 -17.81
CA LEU A 229 -35.86 23.70 -18.42
C LEU A 229 -34.87 24.11 -17.37
N GLU A 230 -35.29 24.78 -16.28
CA GLU A 230 -34.39 25.23 -15.23
C GLU A 230 -33.74 24.05 -14.48
N GLY A 231 -34.47 22.97 -14.29
CA GLY A 231 -33.93 21.70 -13.78
C GLY A 231 -32.82 21.13 -14.65
N ALA A 232 -32.93 21.21 -16.00
CA ALA A 232 -31.87 20.77 -16.91
C ALA A 232 -30.63 21.69 -16.84
N ARG A 233 -30.84 23.01 -16.73
CA ARG A 233 -29.76 23.97 -16.58
C ARG A 233 -28.97 23.73 -15.29
N ALA A 234 -29.69 23.49 -14.18
CA ALA A 234 -29.09 23.15 -12.90
C ALA A 234 -28.25 21.85 -12.97
N THR A 235 -28.81 20.82 -13.63
CA THR A 235 -28.10 19.53 -13.82
C THR A 235 -26.86 19.70 -14.70
N LEU A 236 -26.94 20.53 -15.77
CA LEU A 236 -25.79 20.80 -16.62
C LEU A 236 -24.65 21.44 -15.83
N ALA A 237 -24.95 22.48 -15.03
CA ALA A 237 -23.96 23.13 -14.18
C ALA A 237 -23.35 22.16 -13.15
N GLN A 238 -24.15 21.27 -12.58
CA GLN A 238 -23.70 20.24 -11.64
C GLN A 238 -22.74 19.25 -12.34
N THR A 239 -23.09 18.74 -13.52
CA THR A 239 -22.28 17.75 -14.25
C THR A 239 -20.98 18.38 -14.74
N GLN A 240 -21.02 19.65 -15.20
CA GLN A 240 -19.80 20.40 -15.55
C GLN A 240 -18.84 20.54 -14.38
N ARG A 241 -19.38 20.85 -13.19
CA ARG A 241 -18.57 20.93 -11.97
C ARG A 241 -17.98 19.58 -11.61
N GLN A 242 -18.76 18.49 -11.66
CA GLN A 242 -18.25 17.14 -11.33
C GLN A 242 -17.11 16.75 -12.27
N ARG A 243 -17.29 16.92 -13.57
CA ARG A 243 -16.25 16.67 -14.56
C ARG A 243 -14.94 17.42 -14.25
N ALA A 244 -15.05 18.70 -13.87
CA ALA A 244 -13.88 19.49 -13.52
C ALA A 244 -13.18 18.98 -12.23
N LEU A 245 -13.95 18.52 -11.25
CA LEU A 245 -13.40 17.92 -10.03
C LEU A 245 -12.67 16.61 -10.33
N ASP A 246 -13.23 15.75 -11.19
CA ASP A 246 -12.60 14.48 -11.56
C ASP A 246 -11.36 14.70 -12.44
N GLU A 247 -11.35 15.71 -13.30
CA GLU A 247 -10.16 16.13 -14.05
C GLU A 247 -9.05 16.62 -13.09
N ASN A 248 -9.39 17.44 -12.10
CA ASN A 248 -8.43 17.90 -11.08
C ASN A 248 -7.88 16.72 -10.25
N ALA A 249 -8.73 15.75 -9.90
CA ALA A 249 -8.30 14.53 -9.21
C ALA A 249 -7.33 13.71 -10.07
N LEU A 250 -7.61 13.58 -11.37
CA LEU A 250 -6.71 12.91 -12.30
C LEU A 250 -5.36 13.63 -12.40
N VAL A 251 -5.35 14.98 -12.52
CA VAL A 251 -4.11 15.79 -12.54
C VAL A 251 -3.28 15.56 -11.27
N LEU A 252 -3.90 15.48 -10.11
CA LEU A 252 -3.22 15.18 -8.85
C LEU A 252 -2.56 13.79 -8.90
N LEU A 253 -3.28 12.77 -9.38
CA LEU A 253 -2.76 11.41 -9.51
C LEU A 253 -1.59 11.32 -10.48
N LEU A 254 -1.65 12.08 -11.57
CA LEU A 254 -0.57 12.15 -12.57
C LEU A 254 0.67 12.89 -12.05
N GLY A 255 0.53 13.74 -11.02
CA GLY A 255 1.59 14.58 -10.49
C GLY A 255 2.06 15.70 -11.44
N GLN A 256 1.34 15.94 -12.53
CA GLN A 256 1.57 16.99 -13.52
C GLN A 256 0.28 17.33 -14.28
N ALA A 257 0.27 18.43 -15.02
CA ALA A 257 -0.84 18.78 -15.91
C ALA A 257 -1.07 17.73 -16.99
N LEU A 258 -2.30 17.61 -17.46
CA LEU A 258 -2.65 16.73 -18.58
C LEU A 258 -1.88 17.13 -19.84
N PRO A 259 -1.12 16.22 -20.48
CA PRO A 259 -0.46 16.50 -21.75
C PRO A 259 -1.47 16.79 -22.87
N ALA A 260 -1.13 17.68 -23.76
CA ALA A 260 -1.97 18.04 -24.91
C ALA A 260 -1.99 16.94 -26.00
N ASP A 261 -0.97 16.07 -26.03
CA ASP A 261 -0.74 15.02 -27.02
C ASP A 261 -1.28 13.64 -26.64
N LEU A 262 -2.23 13.59 -25.69
CA LEU A 262 -2.85 12.31 -25.30
C LEU A 262 -3.62 11.68 -26.46
N PRO A 263 -3.57 10.33 -26.61
CA PRO A 263 -4.40 9.61 -27.57
C PRO A 263 -5.88 9.96 -27.43
N VAL A 264 -6.65 9.80 -28.50
CA VAL A 264 -8.12 10.01 -28.46
C VAL A 264 -8.75 9.06 -27.43
N ALA A 265 -9.61 9.60 -26.59
CA ALA A 265 -10.36 8.81 -25.62
C ALA A 265 -11.28 7.80 -26.31
N GLN A 266 -11.27 6.57 -25.84
CA GLN A 266 -12.29 5.60 -26.25
C GLN A 266 -13.59 5.88 -25.51
N PRO A 267 -14.77 5.66 -26.14
CA PRO A 267 -16.06 5.81 -25.48
C PRO A 267 -16.16 4.92 -24.23
N LEU A 268 -16.94 5.35 -23.23
CA LEU A 268 -17.19 4.56 -22.02
C LEU A 268 -17.68 3.14 -22.34
N ALA A 269 -18.52 2.98 -23.35
CA ALA A 269 -19.04 1.67 -23.80
C ALA A 269 -17.91 0.72 -24.28
N ALA A 270 -16.82 1.25 -24.83
CA ALA A 270 -15.67 0.42 -25.28
C ALA A 270 -14.81 -0.08 -24.12
N GLN A 271 -14.88 0.54 -22.94
CA GLN A 271 -14.13 0.12 -21.74
C GLN A 271 -14.62 -1.22 -21.14
N GLN A 272 -15.65 -1.82 -21.72
CA GLN A 272 -16.22 -3.08 -21.25
C GLN A 272 -15.46 -4.34 -21.73
N GLY A 273 -14.49 -4.19 -22.63
CA GLY A 273 -13.72 -5.28 -23.25
C GLY A 273 -12.49 -5.74 -22.47
N LEU A 274 -12.45 -5.49 -21.15
CA LEU A 274 -11.36 -5.99 -20.30
C LEU A 274 -11.41 -7.53 -20.21
N ALA A 275 -10.24 -8.17 -20.23
CA ALA A 275 -10.12 -9.63 -20.24
C ALA A 275 -10.84 -10.27 -19.04
N GLU A 276 -11.46 -11.41 -19.26
CA GLU A 276 -12.01 -12.21 -18.18
C GLU A 276 -10.87 -12.73 -17.29
N LEU A 277 -10.98 -12.43 -15.99
CA LEU A 277 -10.02 -12.86 -14.99
C LEU A 277 -10.57 -14.05 -14.21
N PRO A 278 -9.77 -15.13 -14.01
CA PRO A 278 -10.16 -16.20 -13.12
C PRO A 278 -10.21 -15.67 -11.68
N ALA A 279 -11.17 -16.17 -10.89
CA ALA A 279 -11.29 -15.79 -9.49
C ALA A 279 -10.06 -16.22 -8.64
N GLY A 280 -9.33 -17.26 -9.07
CA GLY A 280 -8.27 -17.87 -8.28
C GLY A 280 -8.81 -18.64 -7.06
N LEU A 281 -7.89 -19.09 -6.21
CA LEU A 281 -8.21 -19.67 -4.91
C LEU A 281 -7.98 -18.64 -3.80
N PRO A 282 -8.74 -18.68 -2.69
CA PRO A 282 -8.48 -17.81 -1.54
C PRO A 282 -7.05 -17.94 -1.00
N SER A 283 -6.45 -19.13 -1.05
CA SER A 283 -5.05 -19.38 -0.68
C SER A 283 -4.04 -18.59 -1.53
N ASP A 284 -4.36 -18.27 -2.77
CA ASP A 284 -3.48 -17.50 -3.67
C ASP A 284 -3.28 -16.07 -3.15
N LEU A 285 -4.27 -15.52 -2.41
CA LEU A 285 -4.17 -14.18 -1.81
C LEU A 285 -2.99 -14.10 -0.84
N LEU A 286 -2.68 -15.19 -0.13
CA LEU A 286 -1.60 -15.24 0.87
C LEU A 286 -0.21 -15.08 0.23
N THR A 287 -0.06 -15.43 -1.03
CA THR A 287 1.24 -15.42 -1.73
C THR A 287 1.32 -14.37 -2.84
N ARG A 288 0.18 -13.88 -3.34
CA ARG A 288 0.11 -13.00 -4.50
C ARG A 288 -0.26 -11.57 -4.18
N ARG A 289 -0.91 -11.31 -3.03
CA ARG A 289 -1.27 -9.94 -2.61
C ARG A 289 -0.15 -9.30 -1.77
N PRO A 290 0.42 -8.18 -2.25
CA PRO A 290 1.52 -7.53 -1.53
C PRO A 290 1.13 -6.95 -0.17
N ASP A 291 -0.11 -6.54 0.04
CA ASP A 291 -0.61 -6.05 1.34
C ASP A 291 -0.66 -7.16 2.40
N VAL A 292 -1.06 -8.38 2.01
CA VAL A 292 -1.03 -9.55 2.89
C VAL A 292 0.42 -9.96 3.20
N LEU A 293 1.30 -9.93 2.18
CA LEU A 293 2.74 -10.20 2.36
C LEU A 293 3.39 -9.14 3.27
N ALA A 294 3.02 -7.86 3.16
CA ALA A 294 3.51 -6.81 4.06
C ALA A 294 3.12 -7.09 5.51
N ALA A 295 1.86 -7.47 5.76
CA ALA A 295 1.39 -7.82 7.10
C ALA A 295 2.09 -9.06 7.66
N GLU A 296 2.39 -10.07 6.84
CA GLU A 296 3.17 -11.25 7.24
C GLU A 296 4.61 -10.86 7.64
N GLN A 297 5.25 -9.99 6.87
CA GLN A 297 6.59 -9.52 7.20
C GLN A 297 6.61 -8.71 8.51
N GLN A 298 5.57 -7.93 8.80
CA GLN A 298 5.43 -7.24 10.10
C GLN A 298 5.27 -8.24 11.25
N LEU A 299 4.54 -9.33 11.05
CA LEU A 299 4.43 -10.42 12.03
C LEU A 299 5.79 -11.10 12.27
N LEU A 300 6.56 -11.35 11.21
CA LEU A 300 7.93 -11.88 11.34
C LEU A 300 8.85 -10.94 12.11
N ALA A 301 8.74 -9.62 11.90
CA ALA A 301 9.49 -8.62 12.65
C ALA A 301 9.12 -8.65 14.15
N ALA A 302 7.83 -8.72 14.47
CA ALA A 302 7.35 -8.83 15.85
C ALA A 302 7.81 -10.13 16.51
N ASN A 303 7.79 -11.26 15.78
CA ASN A 303 8.31 -12.55 16.26
C ASN A 303 9.83 -12.51 16.56
N ALA A 304 10.60 -11.83 15.70
CA ALA A 304 12.04 -11.65 15.91
C ALA A 304 12.34 -10.80 17.14
N ASN A 305 11.54 -9.78 17.45
CA ASN A 305 11.68 -8.94 18.64
C ASN A 305 11.50 -9.73 19.94
N ILE A 306 10.71 -10.82 19.96
CA ILE A 306 10.63 -11.72 21.12
C ILE A 306 12.00 -12.34 21.40
N GLY A 307 12.77 -12.70 20.37
CA GLY A 307 14.11 -13.24 20.52
C GLY A 307 15.03 -12.26 21.24
N ALA A 308 15.00 -10.98 20.83
CA ALA A 308 15.78 -9.92 21.48
C ALA A 308 15.35 -9.70 22.95
N ALA A 309 14.04 -9.71 23.22
CA ALA A 309 13.50 -9.57 24.59
C ALA A 309 13.87 -10.76 25.50
N ARG A 310 13.86 -11.99 24.98
CA ARG A 310 14.32 -13.19 25.70
C ARG A 310 15.81 -13.15 25.97
N ALA A 311 16.61 -12.68 25.02
CA ALA A 311 18.07 -12.54 25.19
C ALA A 311 18.43 -11.56 26.32
N ALA A 312 17.57 -10.61 26.67
CA ALA A 312 17.79 -9.65 27.75
C ALA A 312 17.82 -10.28 29.15
N PHE A 313 17.35 -11.53 29.34
CA PHE A 313 17.50 -12.29 30.60
C PHE A 313 18.91 -12.84 30.81
N PHE A 314 19.72 -12.88 29.77
CA PHE A 314 21.06 -13.45 29.79
C PHE A 314 22.14 -12.38 29.95
N PRO A 315 23.37 -12.78 30.33
CA PRO A 315 24.47 -11.82 30.47
C PRO A 315 24.78 -11.12 29.16
N ARG A 316 24.95 -9.81 29.22
CA ARG A 316 25.48 -9.02 28.12
C ARG A 316 26.99 -8.90 28.22
N ILE A 317 27.69 -9.30 27.17
CA ILE A 317 29.16 -9.25 27.11
C ILE A 317 29.54 -8.19 26.09
N SER A 318 30.24 -7.16 26.54
CA SER A 318 30.72 -6.08 25.68
C SER A 318 32.24 -5.95 25.74
N LEU A 319 32.85 -5.64 24.58
CA LEU A 319 34.25 -5.38 24.41
C LEU A 319 34.50 -3.90 24.15
N THR A 320 35.45 -3.34 24.90
CA THR A 320 36.01 -2.01 24.65
C THR A 320 37.49 -2.17 24.53
N ALA A 321 38.11 -1.58 23.52
CA ALA A 321 39.56 -1.62 23.35
C ALA A 321 40.10 -0.28 22.85
N ASN A 322 41.32 0.07 23.27
CA ASN A 322 42.00 1.25 22.79
C ASN A 322 43.42 0.86 22.42
N ALA A 323 43.90 1.32 21.28
CA ALA A 323 45.24 1.11 20.79
C ALA A 323 45.83 2.45 20.31
N GLY A 324 46.89 2.94 20.95
CA GLY A 324 47.42 4.25 20.60
C GLY A 324 48.51 4.70 21.57
N SER A 325 48.67 5.99 21.75
CA SER A 325 49.59 6.60 22.69
C SER A 325 48.88 7.22 23.87
N ALA A 326 49.40 7.03 25.08
CA ALA A 326 48.90 7.64 26.31
C ALA A 326 50.02 8.22 27.14
N SER A 327 49.78 9.40 27.78
CA SER A 327 50.76 10.09 28.60
C SER A 327 50.06 10.95 29.66
N THR A 328 50.75 11.20 30.79
CA THR A 328 50.32 12.16 31.80
C THR A 328 50.62 13.62 31.42
N GLU A 329 51.45 13.83 30.41
CA GLU A 329 51.81 15.15 29.86
C GLU A 329 51.53 15.17 28.35
N LEU A 330 51.01 16.28 27.86
CA LEU A 330 50.72 16.44 26.42
C LEU A 330 52.00 16.32 25.57
N SER A 331 53.13 16.83 26.08
CA SER A 331 54.47 16.74 25.45
C SER A 331 55.02 15.32 25.38
N GLY A 332 54.52 14.42 26.19
CA GLY A 332 54.92 13.01 26.26
C GLY A 332 54.11 12.07 25.33
N LEU A 333 53.03 12.58 24.71
CA LEU A 333 52.05 11.75 24.02
C LEU A 333 52.63 10.96 22.83
N PHE A 334 53.68 11.47 22.16
CA PHE A 334 54.29 10.81 21.00
C PHE A 334 55.76 10.42 21.26
N LYS A 335 56.19 10.36 22.54
CA LYS A 335 57.51 9.91 22.89
C LYS A 335 57.63 8.37 22.82
N SER A 336 58.86 7.88 22.70
CA SER A 336 59.19 6.45 22.80
C SER A 336 58.62 5.89 24.12
N GLY A 337 57.91 4.77 24.06
CA GLY A 337 57.27 4.14 25.22
C GLY A 337 55.87 4.65 25.60
N SER A 338 55.30 5.62 24.88
CA SER A 338 53.92 6.09 25.11
C SER A 338 52.83 5.18 24.50
N PHE A 339 53.20 4.17 23.69
CA PHE A 339 52.23 3.22 23.13
C PHE A 339 51.54 2.45 24.24
N ALA A 340 50.20 2.45 24.19
CA ALA A 340 49.35 1.76 25.12
C ALA A 340 48.26 0.96 24.36
N LEU A 341 48.12 -0.30 24.72
CA LEU A 341 47.03 -1.16 24.29
C LEU A 341 46.22 -1.57 25.52
N THR A 342 44.95 -1.19 25.53
CA THR A 342 44.02 -1.57 26.60
C THR A 342 42.83 -2.28 26.04
N GLY A 343 42.41 -3.34 26.69
CA GLY A 343 41.18 -4.08 26.33
C GLY A 343 40.42 -4.40 27.60
N THR A 344 39.14 -4.15 27.58
CA THR A 344 38.20 -4.45 28.67
C THR A 344 37.03 -5.27 28.15
N ALA A 345 36.82 -6.43 28.71
CA ALA A 345 35.61 -7.20 28.53
C ALA A 345 34.70 -6.99 29.74
N THR A 346 33.50 -6.51 29.51
CA THR A 346 32.51 -6.29 30.56
C THR A 346 31.38 -7.29 30.41
N LEU A 347 31.09 -8.07 31.47
CA LEU A 347 29.94 -8.95 31.56
C LEU A 347 28.96 -8.33 32.55
N LEU A 348 27.76 -8.04 32.08
CA LEU A 348 26.67 -7.50 32.90
C LEU A 348 25.49 -8.46 32.90
N GLN A 349 25.18 -9.03 34.07
CA GLN A 349 24.00 -9.86 34.32
C GLN A 349 23.01 -9.08 35.17
N PRO A 350 21.80 -8.76 34.72
CA PRO A 350 20.77 -8.23 35.59
C PRO A 350 20.34 -9.26 36.65
N ILE A 351 20.42 -8.88 37.93
CA ILE A 351 19.96 -9.72 39.02
C ILE A 351 18.62 -9.27 39.57
N PHE A 352 18.42 -7.95 39.62
CA PHE A 352 17.18 -7.34 40.05
C PHE A 352 16.92 -6.08 39.26
N ASP A 353 15.76 -5.99 38.63
CA ASP A 353 15.36 -4.87 37.78
C ASP A 353 13.87 -4.47 37.99
N ALA A 354 13.29 -4.87 39.11
CA ALA A 354 11.88 -4.64 39.46
C ALA A 354 10.90 -5.13 38.40
N GLY A 355 11.23 -6.20 37.67
CA GLY A 355 10.35 -6.84 36.68
C GLY A 355 10.37 -6.21 35.28
N ARG A 356 11.27 -5.24 35.02
CA ARG A 356 11.35 -4.52 33.71
C ARG A 356 11.63 -5.47 32.54
N ILE A 357 12.54 -6.43 32.68
CA ILE A 357 12.88 -7.38 31.60
C ILE A 357 11.67 -8.27 31.30
N GLN A 358 10.97 -8.75 32.34
CA GLN A 358 9.76 -9.54 32.15
C GLN A 358 8.67 -8.73 31.45
N ALA A 359 8.42 -7.49 31.89
CA ALA A 359 7.44 -6.61 31.25
C ALA A 359 7.79 -6.31 29.78
N ASN A 360 9.06 -6.12 29.44
CA ASN A 360 9.51 -5.95 28.04
C ASN A 360 9.25 -7.23 27.21
N LEU A 361 9.44 -8.42 27.76
CA LEU A 361 9.10 -9.67 27.09
C LEU A 361 7.60 -9.79 26.86
N ASP A 362 6.80 -9.41 27.86
CA ASP A 362 5.34 -9.46 27.74
C ASP A 362 4.83 -8.45 26.68
N VAL A 363 5.40 -7.25 26.63
CA VAL A 363 5.15 -6.28 25.54
C VAL A 363 5.50 -6.89 24.18
N ALA A 364 6.64 -7.57 24.03
CA ALA A 364 7.04 -8.19 22.78
C ALA A 364 6.07 -9.32 22.35
N LYS A 365 5.58 -10.12 23.30
CA LYS A 365 4.57 -11.16 23.05
C LYS A 365 3.23 -10.55 22.60
N VAL A 366 2.74 -9.56 23.34
CA VAL A 366 1.47 -8.88 22.98
C VAL A 366 1.59 -8.19 21.61
N ASN A 367 2.74 -7.60 21.29
CA ASN A 367 2.96 -7.02 19.95
C ASN A 367 2.91 -8.09 18.84
N LYS A 368 3.39 -9.32 19.10
CA LYS A 368 3.20 -10.44 18.17
C LYS A 368 1.73 -10.79 18.01
N ASP A 369 0.97 -10.87 19.12
CA ASP A 369 -0.46 -11.20 19.07
C ASP A 369 -1.26 -10.12 18.32
N ILE A 370 -0.91 -8.84 18.50
CA ILE A 370 -1.45 -7.73 17.70
C ILE A 370 -1.12 -7.92 16.21
N ALA A 371 0.13 -8.28 15.88
CA ALA A 371 0.55 -8.50 14.50
C ALA A 371 -0.17 -9.70 13.86
N ILE A 372 -0.47 -10.78 14.62
CA ILE A 372 -1.30 -11.90 14.18
C ILE A 372 -2.69 -11.41 13.82
N ALA A 373 -3.35 -10.67 14.70
CA ALA A 373 -4.69 -10.13 14.45
C ALA A 373 -4.72 -9.18 13.23
N GLN A 374 -3.67 -8.39 13.03
CA GLN A 374 -3.53 -7.53 11.84
C GLN A 374 -3.34 -8.33 10.55
N TYR A 375 -2.54 -9.41 10.59
CA TYR A 375 -2.36 -10.32 9.46
C TYR A 375 -3.67 -11.03 9.09
N GLU A 376 -4.40 -11.57 10.08
CA GLU A 376 -5.71 -12.18 9.88
C GLU A 376 -6.72 -11.19 9.30
N LYS A 377 -6.75 -9.95 9.81
CA LYS A 377 -7.59 -8.88 9.28
C LYS A 377 -7.24 -8.54 7.82
N ALA A 378 -5.95 -8.53 7.47
CA ALA A 378 -5.53 -8.30 6.08
C ALA A 378 -6.07 -9.39 5.15
N ILE A 379 -6.02 -10.68 5.57
CA ILE A 379 -6.58 -11.81 4.84
C ILE A 379 -8.11 -11.68 4.68
N GLN A 380 -8.83 -11.39 5.76
CA GLN A 380 -10.28 -11.22 5.73
C GLN A 380 -10.70 -10.06 4.82
N THR A 381 -9.96 -8.95 4.87
CA THR A 381 -10.19 -7.79 4.00
C THR A 381 -9.97 -8.16 2.54
N ALA A 382 -8.87 -8.86 2.24
CA ALA A 382 -8.56 -9.33 0.91
C ALA A 382 -9.64 -10.28 0.35
N PHE A 383 -10.08 -11.23 1.17
CA PHE A 383 -11.14 -12.17 0.79
C PHE A 383 -12.47 -11.45 0.50
N ARG A 384 -12.85 -10.50 1.37
CA ARG A 384 -14.07 -9.69 1.18
C ARG A 384 -13.99 -8.89 -0.11
N GLU A 385 -12.89 -8.18 -0.37
CA GLU A 385 -12.72 -7.35 -1.57
C GLU A 385 -12.84 -8.16 -2.87
N VAL A 386 -12.28 -9.37 -2.89
CA VAL A 386 -12.45 -10.28 -4.04
C VAL A 386 -13.91 -10.73 -4.17
N SER A 387 -14.54 -11.15 -3.07
CA SER A 387 -15.94 -11.59 -3.07
C SER A 387 -16.88 -10.48 -3.54
N ASP A 388 -16.69 -9.23 -3.05
CA ASP A 388 -17.48 -8.07 -3.47
C ASP A 388 -17.31 -7.79 -4.97
N SER A 389 -16.09 -7.87 -5.49
CA SER A 389 -15.80 -7.66 -6.91
C SER A 389 -16.38 -8.77 -7.80
N LEU A 390 -16.37 -10.02 -7.33
CA LEU A 390 -16.98 -11.15 -8.02
C LEU A 390 -18.51 -11.02 -8.06
N ALA A 391 -19.15 -10.59 -6.97
CA ALA A 391 -20.58 -10.30 -6.92
C ALA A 391 -20.96 -9.19 -7.92
N GLY A 392 -20.13 -8.12 -7.97
CA GLY A 392 -20.29 -7.07 -8.99
C GLY A 392 -20.18 -7.62 -10.41
N ARG A 393 -19.17 -8.46 -10.70
CA ARG A 393 -19.00 -9.10 -12.02
C ARG A 393 -20.22 -9.95 -12.41
N ALA A 394 -20.77 -10.71 -11.47
CA ALA A 394 -21.91 -11.59 -11.72
C ALA A 394 -23.21 -10.82 -12.02
N THR A 395 -23.40 -9.63 -11.47
CA THR A 395 -24.68 -8.92 -11.49
C THR A 395 -24.72 -7.70 -12.40
N LEU A 396 -23.61 -6.94 -12.52
CA LEU A 396 -23.57 -5.68 -13.27
C LEU A 396 -23.81 -5.86 -14.78
N GLY A 397 -23.47 -7.01 -15.34
CA GLY A 397 -23.76 -7.32 -16.74
C GLY A 397 -25.24 -7.38 -17.04
N GLU A 398 -26.01 -8.09 -16.22
CA GLU A 398 -27.46 -8.19 -16.35
C GLU A 398 -28.15 -6.86 -16.01
N GLN A 399 -27.68 -6.16 -14.97
CA GLN A 399 -28.17 -4.83 -14.63
C GLN A 399 -28.01 -3.86 -15.81
N LEU A 400 -26.85 -3.84 -16.46
CA LEU A 400 -26.61 -2.99 -17.64
C LEU A 400 -27.55 -3.36 -18.80
N ARG A 401 -27.74 -4.65 -19.07
CA ARG A 401 -28.66 -5.13 -20.11
C ARG A 401 -30.10 -4.63 -19.86
N ALA A 402 -30.58 -4.80 -18.63
CA ALA A 402 -31.93 -4.38 -18.24
C ALA A 402 -32.08 -2.85 -18.31
N GLN A 403 -31.07 -2.09 -17.81
CA GLN A 403 -31.08 -0.63 -17.82
C GLN A 403 -31.04 -0.07 -19.24
N THR A 404 -30.25 -0.68 -20.14
CA THR A 404 -30.20 -0.30 -21.55
C THR A 404 -31.57 -0.57 -22.25
N ALA A 405 -32.19 -1.69 -21.95
CA ALA A 405 -33.51 -2.00 -22.46
C ALA A 405 -34.58 -0.99 -21.97
N GLN A 406 -34.50 -0.60 -20.69
CA GLN A 406 -35.34 0.44 -20.10
C GLN A 406 -35.17 1.80 -20.80
N ALA A 407 -33.92 2.23 -21.01
CA ALA A 407 -33.61 3.49 -21.71
C ALA A 407 -34.14 3.50 -23.14
N ASN A 408 -33.98 2.36 -23.86
CA ASN A 408 -34.52 2.22 -25.21
C ASN A 408 -36.07 2.26 -25.24
N ALA A 409 -36.74 1.65 -24.26
CA ALA A 409 -38.21 1.71 -24.13
C ALA A 409 -38.67 3.15 -23.80
N ALA A 410 -38.00 3.82 -22.86
CA ALA A 410 -38.26 5.22 -22.51
C ALA A 410 -38.09 6.16 -23.72
N GLN A 411 -37.04 5.94 -24.53
CA GLN A 411 -36.79 6.71 -25.76
C GLN A 411 -37.94 6.55 -26.77
N ARG A 412 -38.44 5.34 -26.93
CA ARG A 412 -39.61 5.08 -27.82
C ARG A 412 -40.88 5.70 -27.26
N SER A 413 -41.10 5.55 -25.93
CA SER A 413 -42.25 6.16 -25.23
C SER A 413 -42.26 7.68 -25.41
N TYR A 414 -41.14 8.35 -25.22
CA TYR A 414 -41.00 9.79 -25.43
C TYR A 414 -41.34 10.17 -26.86
N LYS A 415 -40.81 9.49 -27.88
CA LYS A 415 -41.08 9.78 -29.29
C LYS A 415 -42.58 9.65 -29.60
N LEU A 416 -43.25 8.64 -29.05
CA LEU A 416 -44.67 8.44 -29.24
C LEU A 416 -45.52 9.47 -28.50
N ALA A 417 -45.17 9.84 -27.28
CA ALA A 417 -45.83 10.89 -26.50
C ALA A 417 -45.76 12.25 -27.19
N ASP A 418 -44.59 12.63 -27.67
CA ASP A 418 -44.36 13.87 -28.42
C ASP A 418 -45.19 13.90 -29.74
N LEU A 419 -45.19 12.80 -30.50
CA LEU A 419 -45.96 12.70 -31.72
C LEU A 419 -47.49 12.83 -31.46
N ARG A 420 -48.01 12.14 -30.43
CA ARG A 420 -49.43 12.22 -30.04
C ARG A 420 -49.80 13.62 -29.58
N TYR A 421 -48.98 14.27 -28.77
CA TYR A 421 -49.18 15.64 -28.30
C TYR A 421 -49.21 16.64 -29.46
N ARG A 422 -48.28 16.55 -30.41
CA ARG A 422 -48.25 17.43 -31.61
C ARG A 422 -49.48 17.30 -32.47
N ASN A 423 -50.10 16.09 -32.49
CA ASN A 423 -51.34 15.83 -33.22
C ASN A 423 -52.61 16.02 -32.35
N GLY A 424 -52.53 16.59 -31.16
CA GLY A 424 -53.64 16.86 -30.26
C GLY A 424 -54.30 15.62 -29.62
N ALA A 425 -53.65 14.46 -29.69
CA ALA A 425 -54.18 13.17 -29.23
C ALA A 425 -53.79 12.80 -27.78
N SER A 426 -52.98 13.63 -27.10
CA SER A 426 -52.59 13.43 -25.69
C SER A 426 -52.26 14.75 -25.01
N SER A 427 -52.20 14.74 -23.65
CA SER A 427 -51.87 15.88 -22.83
C SER A 427 -50.37 16.22 -22.90
N TYR A 428 -50.02 17.46 -22.55
CA TYR A 428 -48.59 17.84 -22.40
C TYR A 428 -47.92 17.10 -21.24
N LEU A 429 -48.68 16.74 -20.22
CA LEU A 429 -48.20 15.97 -19.07
C LEU A 429 -47.59 14.63 -19.50
N ASP A 430 -48.18 13.94 -20.50
CA ASP A 430 -47.64 12.66 -21.00
C ASP A 430 -46.21 12.85 -21.60
N VAL A 431 -45.98 13.99 -22.30
CA VAL A 431 -44.66 14.33 -22.84
C VAL A 431 -43.66 14.62 -21.73
N LEU A 432 -44.08 15.41 -20.71
CA LEU A 432 -43.22 15.76 -19.59
C LEU A 432 -42.78 14.52 -18.82
N ASP A 433 -43.69 13.61 -18.53
CA ASP A 433 -43.39 12.36 -17.82
C ASP A 433 -42.48 11.45 -18.66
N ALA A 434 -42.71 11.34 -19.95
CA ALA A 434 -41.84 10.58 -20.84
C ALA A 434 -40.46 11.18 -20.95
N GLN A 435 -40.31 12.52 -20.96
CA GLN A 435 -39.01 13.20 -20.94
C GLN A 435 -38.24 12.96 -19.63
N ARG A 436 -38.93 13.05 -18.48
CA ARG A 436 -38.32 12.77 -17.17
C ARG A 436 -37.79 11.34 -17.08
N ASN A 437 -38.65 10.38 -17.48
CA ASN A 437 -38.33 8.95 -17.47
C ASN A 437 -37.17 8.62 -18.40
N LEU A 438 -37.11 9.20 -19.60
CA LEU A 438 -36.02 9.02 -20.55
C LEU A 438 -34.71 9.53 -19.98
N PHE A 439 -34.69 10.77 -19.46
CA PHE A 439 -33.48 11.36 -18.90
C PHE A 439 -32.95 10.56 -17.71
N ALA A 440 -33.82 10.16 -16.79
CA ALA A 440 -33.44 9.32 -15.65
C ALA A 440 -32.88 7.95 -16.09
N ALA A 441 -33.51 7.30 -17.09
CA ALA A 441 -33.03 6.01 -17.61
C ALA A 441 -31.70 6.13 -18.33
N GLN A 442 -31.44 7.21 -19.08
CA GLN A 442 -30.14 7.48 -19.72
C GLN A 442 -29.03 7.71 -18.69
N GLN A 443 -29.28 8.54 -17.67
CA GLN A 443 -28.33 8.76 -16.58
C GLN A 443 -27.97 7.46 -15.85
N ALA A 444 -28.98 6.65 -15.49
CA ALA A 444 -28.78 5.36 -14.83
C ALA A 444 -27.98 4.39 -15.71
N THR A 445 -28.20 4.41 -17.04
CA THR A 445 -27.42 3.56 -17.98
C THR A 445 -25.93 3.94 -17.95
N VAL A 446 -25.60 5.24 -18.01
CA VAL A 446 -24.21 5.72 -17.94
C VAL A 446 -23.57 5.33 -16.62
N GLN A 447 -24.28 5.48 -15.50
CA GLN A 447 -23.77 5.11 -14.17
C GLN A 447 -23.47 3.61 -14.08
N VAL A 448 -24.35 2.74 -14.57
CA VAL A 448 -24.13 1.28 -14.53
C VAL A 448 -22.99 0.86 -15.47
N GLN A 449 -22.84 1.53 -16.62
CA GLN A 449 -21.68 1.33 -17.51
C GLN A 449 -20.36 1.64 -16.80
N ALA A 450 -20.30 2.78 -16.12
CA ALA A 450 -19.12 3.17 -15.35
C ALA A 450 -18.83 2.19 -14.21
N LEU A 451 -19.84 1.84 -13.41
CA LEU A 451 -19.73 0.87 -12.31
C LEU A 451 -19.21 -0.49 -12.80
N ARG A 452 -19.69 -0.97 -13.93
CA ARG A 452 -19.21 -2.23 -14.50
C ARG A 452 -17.74 -2.17 -14.90
N ALA A 453 -17.33 -1.10 -15.59
CA ALA A 453 -15.94 -0.91 -15.98
C ALA A 453 -15.01 -0.77 -14.73
N GLN A 454 -15.42 0.02 -13.75
CA GLN A 454 -14.68 0.19 -12.49
C GLN A 454 -14.61 -1.11 -11.67
N ASN A 455 -15.65 -1.94 -11.69
CA ASN A 455 -15.63 -3.25 -11.04
C ASN A 455 -14.60 -4.18 -11.66
N LEU A 456 -14.42 -4.18 -12.97
CA LEU A 456 -13.37 -4.98 -13.64
C LEU A 456 -11.96 -4.50 -13.26
N VAL A 457 -11.74 -3.19 -13.18
CA VAL A 457 -10.48 -2.62 -12.67
C VAL A 457 -10.23 -3.02 -11.22
N THR A 458 -11.29 -2.94 -10.39
CA THR A 458 -11.21 -3.32 -8.98
C THR A 458 -10.91 -4.82 -8.84
N LEU A 459 -11.55 -5.68 -9.62
CA LEU A 459 -11.28 -7.12 -9.62
C LEU A 459 -9.82 -7.41 -9.96
N TYR A 460 -9.26 -6.75 -10.98
CA TYR A 460 -7.85 -6.86 -11.33
C TYR A 460 -6.93 -6.46 -10.17
N LYS A 461 -7.21 -5.32 -9.53
CA LYS A 461 -6.48 -4.83 -8.35
C LYS A 461 -6.51 -5.84 -7.20
N VAL A 462 -7.71 -6.31 -6.80
CA VAL A 462 -7.87 -7.15 -5.59
C VAL A 462 -7.35 -8.57 -5.76
N LEU A 463 -7.21 -9.03 -7.01
CA LEU A 463 -6.52 -10.28 -7.36
C LEU A 463 -5.00 -10.12 -7.43
N GLY A 464 -4.46 -8.95 -7.11
CA GLY A 464 -3.01 -8.69 -7.06
C GLY A 464 -2.39 -8.32 -8.40
N GLY A 465 -3.17 -7.93 -9.41
CA GLY A 465 -2.66 -7.48 -10.70
C GLY A 465 -2.05 -6.07 -10.65
N GLY A 466 -1.07 -5.78 -11.51
CA GLY A 466 -0.54 -4.44 -11.73
C GLY A 466 0.81 -4.12 -11.10
N TRP A 467 1.45 -5.04 -10.37
CA TRP A 467 2.78 -4.81 -9.79
C TRP A 467 3.94 -5.44 -10.58
N THR A 468 3.66 -6.36 -11.48
CA THR A 468 4.66 -6.95 -12.38
C THR A 468 5.23 -5.88 -13.29
N GLU A 469 6.55 -5.67 -13.21
CA GLU A 469 7.25 -4.85 -14.18
C GLU A 469 7.46 -5.66 -15.46
N PRO A 470 7.32 -5.04 -16.66
CA PRO A 470 7.65 -5.73 -17.90
C PRO A 470 9.09 -6.23 -17.82
N ALA A 471 9.33 -7.46 -18.24
CA ALA A 471 10.68 -7.99 -18.34
C ALA A 471 11.53 -6.99 -19.13
N ARG A 472 12.57 -6.42 -18.48
CA ARG A 472 13.50 -5.53 -19.18
C ARG A 472 14.03 -6.30 -20.37
N ALA A 473 13.73 -5.82 -21.56
CA ALA A 473 14.37 -6.33 -22.77
C ALA A 473 15.87 -6.24 -22.53
N SER A 474 16.53 -7.39 -22.47
CA SER A 474 17.99 -7.47 -22.38
C SER A 474 18.56 -6.84 -23.66
N HIS A 475 19.07 -5.62 -23.54
CA HIS A 475 19.85 -4.96 -24.57
C HIS A 475 21.28 -5.50 -24.55
#